data_25a84d494864bdf9c6e16bc11212c55c
#
_entry.id   25a84d494864bdf9c6e16bc11212c55c
#
_cell.length_a   1.000
_cell.length_b   1.000
_cell.length_c   1.000
_cell.angle_alpha   90.00
_cell.angle_beta   90.00
_cell.angle_gamma   90.00
#
_symmetry.space_group_name_H-M   'P 1'
#
loop_
_entity.id
_entity.type
_entity.pdbx_description
1 polymer ?
#
loop_
_entity_poly.entity_id
_entity_poly.type
_entity_poly.pdbx_seq_one_letter_code
_entity_poly.pdbx_strand_id
1 'polypeptide(L)'
;MPQRVFTSEDQLAFADLSGDFNPLHLDPVLARRLLFGRQVVHGLHALLWSLDNHLKSLAQPLELRTVKASFQAGIGVGQTVCCLVTPQDEYQAAIQLEADNTPAVWIDITWGPLRHHWLDTLPKTSPEPEKCRQRSIEEVAAASGNISLYFNGDRAGVLFPNLIRVLPPMQLAALLATTRLVGMECPGYHSIYSSLNLTFFPNNTGGSNLNYHVT
;
A
#
# COMPACT_ATOMS: atom_id res chain seq x y z
N MET A 1 -11.77 -2.10 19.05
CA MET A 1 -11.47 -1.38 17.80
C MET A 1 -9.98 -1.08 17.80
N PRO A 2 -9.20 -1.54 16.80
CA PRO A 2 -7.77 -1.23 16.70
C PRO A 2 -7.53 0.26 16.51
N GLN A 3 -6.49 0.77 17.19
CA GLN A 3 -6.04 2.16 17.07
C GLN A 3 -4.53 2.20 16.91
N ARG A 4 -4.01 3.19 16.18
CA ARG A 4 -2.59 3.43 16.00
C ARG A 4 -2.33 4.92 15.80
N VAL A 5 -1.19 5.36 16.31
CA VAL A 5 -0.57 6.63 15.92
C VAL A 5 0.65 6.27 15.05
N PHE A 6 0.67 6.75 13.81
CA PHE A 6 1.81 6.55 12.92
C PHE A 6 2.85 7.63 13.15
N THR A 7 4.10 7.22 13.32
CA THR A 7 5.25 8.13 13.52
C THR A 7 6.03 8.36 12.22
N SER A 8 6.98 9.29 12.24
CA SER A 8 7.91 9.49 11.12
C SER A 8 8.82 8.28 10.92
N GLU A 9 9.22 7.60 11.99
CA GLU A 9 10.00 6.36 11.92
C GLU A 9 9.20 5.24 11.26
N ASP A 10 7.90 5.14 11.54
CA ASP A 10 7.01 4.20 10.85
C ASP A 10 6.98 4.47 9.34
N GLN A 11 6.96 5.75 8.92
CA GLN A 11 6.96 6.09 7.49
C GLN A 11 8.29 5.76 6.83
N LEU A 12 9.41 5.96 7.52
CA LEU A 12 10.73 5.57 7.02
C LEU A 12 10.83 4.03 6.87
N ALA A 13 10.39 3.28 7.88
CA ALA A 13 10.37 1.82 7.81
C ALA A 13 9.48 1.30 6.67
N PHE A 14 8.34 1.96 6.42
CA PHE A 14 7.47 1.62 5.31
C PHE A 14 8.08 1.99 3.95
N ALA A 15 8.75 3.13 3.85
CA ALA A 15 9.49 3.52 2.64
C ALA A 15 10.60 2.51 2.30
N ASP A 16 11.34 2.06 3.31
CA ASP A 16 12.35 1.02 3.18
C ASP A 16 11.79 -0.34 2.72
N LEU A 17 10.53 -0.64 3.07
CA LEU A 17 9.86 -1.84 2.62
C LEU A 17 9.28 -1.69 1.20
N SER A 18 8.61 -0.57 0.92
CA SER A 18 7.87 -0.35 -0.32
C SER A 18 8.71 0.22 -1.46
N GLY A 19 9.79 0.95 -1.12
CA GLY A 19 10.55 1.76 -2.06
C GLY A 19 9.88 3.10 -2.40
N ASP A 20 8.85 3.50 -1.67
CA ASP A 20 8.20 4.80 -1.83
C ASP A 20 8.85 5.83 -0.90
N PHE A 21 9.83 6.53 -1.43
CA PHE A 21 10.57 7.60 -0.73
C PHE A 21 10.04 9.00 -1.07
N ASN A 22 8.76 9.13 -1.42
CA ASN A 22 8.19 10.44 -1.72
C ASN A 22 8.33 11.37 -0.50
N PRO A 23 8.91 12.59 -0.68
CA PRO A 23 9.12 13.53 0.41
C PRO A 23 7.87 13.95 1.16
N LEU A 24 6.69 13.83 0.55
CA LEU A 24 5.40 14.07 1.22
C LEU A 24 5.27 13.24 2.52
N HIS A 25 5.84 12.05 2.53
CA HIS A 25 5.77 11.10 3.63
C HIS A 25 6.98 11.13 4.56
N LEU A 26 8.12 11.68 4.11
CA LEU A 26 9.40 11.54 4.82
C LEU A 26 10.03 12.87 5.25
N ASP A 27 9.74 13.98 4.55
CA ASP A 27 10.33 15.27 4.83
C ASP A 27 9.27 16.25 5.38
N PRO A 28 9.26 16.51 6.70
CA PRO A 28 8.26 17.41 7.29
C PRO A 28 8.42 18.88 6.84
N VAL A 29 9.59 19.27 6.35
CA VAL A 29 9.81 20.66 5.85
C VAL A 29 9.26 20.82 4.45
N LEU A 30 9.53 19.85 3.57
CA LEU A 30 8.98 19.84 2.21
C LEU A 30 7.47 19.61 2.23
N ALA A 31 6.98 18.70 3.05
CA ALA A 31 5.55 18.38 3.16
C ALA A 31 4.67 19.59 3.52
N ARG A 32 5.23 20.58 4.26
CA ARG A 32 4.53 21.86 4.55
C ARG A 32 4.24 22.70 3.29
N ARG A 33 4.99 22.47 2.22
CA ARG A 33 4.83 23.18 0.94
C ARG A 33 3.96 22.40 -0.07
N LEU A 34 3.58 21.17 0.27
CA LEU A 34 2.74 20.31 -0.56
C LEU A 34 1.27 20.42 -0.13
N LEU A 35 0.40 19.71 -0.85
CA LEU A 35 -1.06 19.83 -0.78
C LEU A 35 -1.64 19.79 0.65
N PHE A 36 -1.10 18.93 1.53
CA PHE A 36 -1.64 18.75 2.87
C PHE A 36 -1.07 19.71 3.92
N GLY A 37 -0.04 20.50 3.59
CA GLY A 37 0.63 21.43 4.52
C GLY A 37 1.33 20.74 5.70
N ARG A 38 1.46 19.43 5.67
CA ARG A 38 2.08 18.59 6.73
C ARG A 38 2.51 17.24 6.19
N GLN A 39 3.38 16.56 6.94
CA GLN A 39 3.73 15.16 6.65
C GLN A 39 2.51 14.26 6.81
N VAL A 40 2.27 13.40 5.84
CA VAL A 40 1.15 12.45 5.84
C VAL A 40 1.65 11.01 5.80
N VAL A 41 0.84 10.11 6.34
CA VAL A 41 1.05 8.67 6.30
C VAL A 41 0.89 8.17 4.86
N HIS A 42 1.74 7.24 4.42
CA HIS A 42 1.50 6.55 3.15
C HIS A 42 0.11 5.89 3.18
N GLY A 43 -0.74 6.19 2.21
CA GLY A 43 -2.10 5.62 2.16
C GLY A 43 -2.08 4.10 2.21
N LEU A 44 -1.14 3.48 1.48
CA LEU A 44 -0.99 2.02 1.48
C LEU A 44 -0.46 1.47 2.81
N HIS A 45 0.35 2.22 3.58
CA HIS A 45 0.76 1.81 4.93
C HIS A 45 -0.46 1.66 5.86
N ALA A 46 -1.34 2.66 5.86
CA ALA A 46 -2.56 2.62 6.65
C ALA A 46 -3.50 1.48 6.20
N LEU A 47 -3.62 1.26 4.89
CA LEU A 47 -4.39 0.16 4.32
C LEU A 47 -3.83 -1.19 4.78
N LEU A 48 -2.54 -1.45 4.60
CA LEU A 48 -1.92 -2.74 4.98
C LEU A 48 -1.98 -2.97 6.49
N TRP A 49 -1.81 -1.94 7.32
CA TRP A 49 -2.02 -2.03 8.77
C TRP A 49 -3.45 -2.46 9.12
N SER A 50 -4.45 -1.93 8.43
CA SER A 50 -5.84 -2.30 8.66
C SER A 50 -6.13 -3.75 8.28
N LEU A 51 -5.58 -4.21 7.16
CA LEU A 51 -5.66 -5.61 6.73
C LEU A 51 -4.95 -6.53 7.72
N ASP A 52 -3.76 -6.16 8.20
CA ASP A 52 -2.99 -6.93 9.17
C ASP A 52 -3.80 -7.16 10.46
N ASN A 53 -4.50 -6.12 10.93
CA ASN A 53 -5.38 -6.23 12.09
C ASN A 53 -6.63 -7.07 11.82
N HIS A 54 -7.24 -6.95 10.64
CA HIS A 54 -8.44 -7.70 10.29
C HIS A 54 -8.15 -9.18 10.14
N LEU A 55 -7.07 -9.53 9.44
CA LEU A 55 -6.73 -10.92 9.12
C LEU A 55 -5.98 -11.65 10.26
N LYS A 56 -5.67 -10.98 11.38
CA LYS A 56 -4.91 -11.57 12.50
C LYS A 56 -5.53 -12.83 13.10
N SER A 57 -6.86 -12.94 13.09
CA SER A 57 -7.60 -14.07 13.63
C SER A 57 -7.65 -15.28 12.67
N LEU A 58 -7.29 -15.07 11.40
CA LEU A 58 -7.29 -16.14 10.41
C LEU A 58 -6.02 -16.99 10.54
N ALA A 59 -6.19 -18.30 10.71
CA ALA A 59 -5.10 -19.24 10.92
C ALA A 59 -4.62 -19.90 9.62
N GLN A 60 -5.44 -19.88 8.58
CA GLN A 60 -5.17 -20.57 7.31
C GLN A 60 -4.64 -19.60 6.26
N PRO A 61 -3.72 -20.05 5.39
CA PRO A 61 -3.31 -19.28 4.22
C PRO A 61 -4.50 -18.93 3.33
N LEU A 62 -4.51 -17.69 2.87
CA LEU A 62 -5.54 -17.16 1.99
C LEU A 62 -4.93 -16.36 0.84
N GLU A 63 -5.73 -16.05 -0.14
CA GLU A 63 -5.36 -15.15 -1.23
C GLU A 63 -6.40 -14.05 -1.38
N LEU A 64 -5.94 -12.83 -1.61
CA LEU A 64 -6.81 -11.71 -1.95
C LEU A 64 -7.39 -11.93 -3.37
N ARG A 65 -8.66 -11.58 -3.54
CA ARG A 65 -9.33 -11.54 -4.84
C ARG A 65 -9.40 -10.11 -5.35
N THR A 66 -9.91 -9.21 -4.52
CA THR A 66 -9.98 -7.79 -4.85
C THR A 66 -9.59 -6.94 -3.65
N VAL A 67 -8.99 -5.79 -3.94
CA VAL A 67 -8.77 -4.71 -2.99
C VAL A 67 -9.20 -3.42 -3.67
N LYS A 68 -10.22 -2.77 -3.11
CA LYS A 68 -10.66 -1.45 -3.54
C LYS A 68 -10.49 -0.49 -2.38
N ALA A 69 -9.90 0.67 -2.64
CA ALA A 69 -9.76 1.70 -1.62
C ALA A 69 -10.01 3.09 -2.19
N SER A 70 -10.58 3.96 -1.36
CA SER A 70 -10.75 5.39 -1.64
C SER A 70 -10.10 6.18 -0.50
N PHE A 71 -9.14 7.02 -0.84
CA PHE A 71 -8.40 7.87 0.08
C PHE A 71 -8.98 9.28 0.02
N GLN A 72 -9.92 9.57 0.92
CA GLN A 72 -10.71 10.81 0.92
C GLN A 72 -10.01 11.96 1.62
N ALA A 73 -9.17 11.65 2.61
CA ALA A 73 -8.39 12.63 3.35
C ALA A 73 -6.99 12.10 3.68
N GLY A 74 -6.01 12.99 3.71
CA GLY A 74 -4.66 12.66 4.15
C GLY A 74 -4.59 12.46 5.66
N ILE A 75 -4.15 11.28 6.09
CA ILE A 75 -3.85 10.99 7.50
C ILE A 75 -2.53 11.66 7.87
N GLY A 76 -2.54 12.64 8.77
CA GLY A 76 -1.31 13.28 9.25
C GLY A 76 -0.51 12.35 10.17
N VAL A 77 0.82 12.41 10.05
CA VAL A 77 1.70 11.77 11.04
C VAL A 77 1.40 12.34 12.42
N GLY A 78 1.28 11.46 13.43
CA GLY A 78 0.91 11.84 14.81
C GLY A 78 -0.59 11.85 15.10
N GLN A 79 -1.47 11.72 14.09
CA GLN A 79 -2.91 11.57 14.34
C GLN A 79 -3.26 10.17 14.84
N THR A 80 -4.29 10.09 15.66
CA THR A 80 -4.85 8.79 16.09
C THR A 80 -5.73 8.22 14.99
N VAL A 81 -5.35 7.06 14.48
CA VAL A 81 -6.11 6.33 13.46
C VAL A 81 -6.89 5.20 14.10
N CYS A 82 -8.20 5.20 13.88
CA CYS A 82 -9.11 4.13 14.28
C CYS A 82 -9.47 3.27 13.08
N CYS A 83 -9.57 1.95 13.27
CA CYS A 83 -9.95 1.01 12.23
C CYS A 83 -11.29 0.36 12.59
N LEU A 84 -12.32 0.65 11.79
CA LEU A 84 -13.65 0.05 11.89
C LEU A 84 -13.78 -1.00 10.80
N VAL A 85 -14.14 -2.22 11.19
CA VAL A 85 -14.35 -3.33 10.26
C VAL A 85 -15.80 -3.75 10.31
N THR A 86 -16.43 -3.84 9.16
CA THR A 86 -17.78 -4.36 8.97
C THR A 86 -17.70 -5.61 8.09
N PRO A 87 -17.77 -6.82 8.67
CA PRO A 87 -17.89 -8.05 7.90
C PRO A 87 -19.16 -8.00 7.03
N GLN A 88 -19.03 -8.38 5.77
CA GLN A 88 -20.16 -8.44 4.82
C GLN A 88 -20.58 -9.88 4.58
N ASP A 89 -19.59 -10.78 4.45
CA ASP A 89 -19.77 -12.24 4.42
C ASP A 89 -18.51 -12.95 4.91
N GLU A 90 -18.40 -14.27 4.68
CA GLU A 90 -17.25 -15.10 5.09
C GLU A 90 -15.92 -14.64 4.44
N TYR A 91 -15.99 -14.10 3.23
CA TYR A 91 -14.82 -13.74 2.41
C TYR A 91 -14.86 -12.29 1.93
N GLN A 92 -15.60 -11.43 2.62
CA GLN A 92 -15.71 -10.03 2.25
C GLN A 92 -15.84 -9.14 3.49
N ALA A 93 -15.15 -8.01 3.47
CA ALA A 93 -15.27 -6.99 4.51
C ALA A 93 -15.13 -5.59 3.93
N ALA A 94 -15.84 -4.64 4.54
CA ALA A 94 -15.60 -3.22 4.41
C ALA A 94 -14.81 -2.72 5.63
N ILE A 95 -13.82 -1.87 5.40
CA ILE A 95 -12.98 -1.27 6.43
C ILE A 95 -13.01 0.24 6.25
N GLN A 96 -13.24 0.95 7.34
CA GLN A 96 -13.12 2.39 7.40
C GLN A 96 -12.00 2.80 8.34
N LEU A 97 -11.11 3.68 7.88
CA LEU A 97 -10.13 4.33 8.72
C LEU A 97 -10.55 5.76 9.01
N GLU A 98 -10.51 6.14 10.27
CA GLU A 98 -10.77 7.49 10.74
C GLU A 98 -9.52 8.05 11.39
N ALA A 99 -9.16 9.28 11.02
CA ALA A 99 -8.08 10.03 11.64
C ALA A 99 -8.70 11.14 12.52
N ASP A 100 -8.43 11.10 13.83
CA ASP A 100 -9.02 12.01 14.81
C ASP A 100 -10.56 12.16 14.65
N ASN A 101 -11.26 11.01 14.53
CA ASN A 101 -12.70 10.88 14.32
C ASN A 101 -13.22 11.44 12.97
N THR A 102 -12.35 11.65 11.99
CA THR A 102 -12.74 12.07 10.64
C THR A 102 -12.48 10.92 9.66
N PRO A 103 -13.48 10.47 8.88
CA PRO A 103 -13.27 9.45 7.86
C PRO A 103 -12.17 9.86 6.87
N ALA A 104 -11.21 8.96 6.67
CA ALA A 104 -10.03 9.21 5.82
C ALA A 104 -9.89 8.19 4.70
N VAL A 105 -10.13 6.91 4.97
CA VAL A 105 -9.98 5.84 3.97
C VAL A 105 -11.14 4.86 4.06
N TRP A 106 -11.68 4.49 2.91
CA TRP A 106 -12.64 3.40 2.74
C TRP A 106 -12.02 2.28 1.95
N ILE A 107 -12.19 1.04 2.43
CA ILE A 107 -11.56 -0.14 1.82
C ILE A 107 -12.59 -1.25 1.75
N ASP A 108 -12.77 -1.82 0.56
CA ASP A 108 -13.52 -3.06 0.34
C ASP A 108 -12.55 -4.14 -0.10
N ILE A 109 -12.60 -5.27 0.59
CA ILE A 109 -11.75 -6.43 0.29
C ILE A 109 -12.56 -7.69 0.10
N THR A 110 -12.12 -8.51 -0.85
CA THR A 110 -12.56 -9.90 -0.97
C THR A 110 -11.35 -10.81 -0.99
N TRP A 111 -11.48 -11.97 -0.36
CA TRP A 111 -10.43 -12.99 -0.30
C TRP A 111 -11.03 -14.39 -0.42
N GLY A 112 -10.21 -15.40 -0.35
CA GLY A 112 -10.63 -16.80 -0.33
C GLY A 112 -9.51 -17.71 0.14
N PRO A 113 -9.77 -19.01 0.35
CA PRO A 113 -8.73 -19.97 0.65
C PRO A 113 -7.64 -19.95 -0.42
N LEU A 114 -6.38 -20.09 -0.01
CA LEU A 114 -5.25 -20.20 -0.94
C LEU A 114 -5.42 -21.46 -1.80
N ARG A 115 -5.65 -21.29 -3.10
CA ARG A 115 -5.87 -22.39 -4.07
C ARG A 115 -4.85 -22.38 -5.19
N HIS A 116 -4.10 -21.29 -5.33
CA HIS A 116 -3.20 -21.08 -6.47
C HIS A 116 -1.76 -21.04 -6.00
N HIS A 117 -0.87 -21.60 -6.84
CA HIS A 117 0.56 -21.43 -6.64
C HIS A 117 0.97 -20.04 -7.11
N TRP A 118 1.37 -19.21 -6.16
CA TRP A 118 1.98 -17.90 -6.42
C TRP A 118 3.49 -18.09 -6.47
N LEU A 119 4.16 -17.33 -7.32
CA LEU A 119 5.62 -17.37 -7.39
C LEU A 119 6.22 -16.94 -6.04
N ASP A 120 6.97 -17.83 -5.42
CA ASP A 120 7.65 -17.58 -4.14
C ASP A 120 9.03 -16.94 -4.32
N THR A 121 9.52 -16.86 -5.56
CA THR A 121 10.86 -16.39 -5.88
C THR A 121 10.83 -14.93 -6.35
N LEU A 122 10.65 -14.02 -5.40
CA LEU A 122 10.87 -12.60 -5.63
C LEU A 122 12.26 -12.18 -5.16
N PRO A 123 12.91 -11.21 -5.84
CA PRO A 123 14.11 -10.58 -5.30
C PRO A 123 13.85 -10.05 -3.89
N LYS A 124 14.78 -10.34 -2.96
CA LYS A 124 14.66 -9.88 -1.56
C LYS A 124 15.18 -8.47 -1.33
N THR A 125 15.95 -7.95 -2.26
CA THR A 125 16.57 -6.64 -2.16
C THR A 125 15.64 -5.57 -2.69
N SER A 126 15.42 -4.57 -1.87
CA SER A 126 14.83 -3.31 -2.32
C SER A 126 15.73 -2.69 -3.38
N PRO A 127 15.19 -2.10 -4.46
CA PRO A 127 15.98 -1.22 -5.29
C PRO A 127 16.57 -0.10 -4.43
N GLU A 128 17.73 0.43 -4.84
CA GLU A 128 18.25 1.63 -4.20
C GLU A 128 17.23 2.76 -4.27
N PRO A 129 17.20 3.67 -3.26
CA PRO A 129 16.28 4.78 -3.25
C PRO A 129 16.48 5.64 -4.50
N GLU A 130 15.58 5.55 -5.44
CA GLU A 130 15.58 6.42 -6.60
C GLU A 130 15.03 7.80 -6.20
N LYS A 131 15.50 8.85 -6.91
CA LYS A 131 14.86 10.15 -6.77
C LYS A 131 13.44 10.07 -7.32
N CYS A 132 12.51 10.62 -6.55
CA CYS A 132 11.15 10.80 -6.96
C CYS A 132 11.10 11.56 -8.29
N ARG A 133 10.46 11.00 -9.30
CA ARG A 133 10.34 11.63 -10.63
C ARG A 133 9.39 12.83 -10.54
N GLN A 134 9.73 13.88 -11.25
CA GLN A 134 8.87 15.03 -11.46
C GLN A 134 8.47 15.06 -12.93
N ARG A 135 7.19 14.86 -13.22
CA ARG A 135 6.65 14.79 -14.57
C ARG A 135 5.68 15.94 -14.83
N SER A 136 5.63 16.41 -16.07
CA SER A 136 4.56 17.29 -16.52
C SER A 136 3.25 16.50 -16.73
N ILE A 137 2.13 17.20 -16.91
CA ILE A 137 0.83 16.57 -17.18
C ILE A 137 0.89 15.77 -18.50
N GLU A 138 1.55 16.30 -19.49
CA GLU A 138 1.72 15.66 -20.82
C GLU A 138 2.57 14.39 -20.71
N GLU A 139 3.65 14.40 -19.91
CA GLU A 139 4.49 13.24 -19.66
C GLU A 139 3.74 12.16 -18.87
N VAL A 140 2.88 12.56 -17.93
CA VAL A 140 2.01 11.61 -17.20
C VAL A 140 1.00 10.98 -18.14
N ALA A 141 0.31 11.77 -18.97
CA ALA A 141 -0.71 11.28 -19.89
C ALA A 141 -0.18 10.27 -20.93
N ALA A 142 1.11 10.33 -21.26
CA ALA A 142 1.76 9.39 -22.19
C ALA A 142 2.57 8.29 -21.47
N ALA A 143 2.51 8.22 -20.14
CA ALA A 143 3.41 7.36 -19.41
C ALA A 143 3.00 5.88 -19.50
N SER A 144 3.98 5.05 -19.75
CA SER A 144 3.90 3.59 -19.64
C SER A 144 5.24 3.04 -19.21
N GLY A 145 5.26 1.87 -18.63
CA GLY A 145 6.50 1.26 -18.18
C GLY A 145 6.28 0.01 -17.35
N ASN A 146 7.32 -0.38 -16.65
CA ASN A 146 7.25 -1.50 -15.71
C ASN A 146 7.99 -1.17 -14.42
N ILE A 147 7.56 -1.81 -13.34
CA ILE A 147 8.19 -1.73 -12.03
C ILE A 147 8.49 -3.16 -11.57
N SER A 148 9.75 -3.40 -11.19
CA SER A 148 10.16 -4.70 -10.67
C SER A 148 9.48 -4.98 -9.33
N LEU A 149 8.93 -6.18 -9.18
CA LEU A 149 8.43 -6.65 -7.89
C LEU A 149 9.59 -7.21 -7.07
N TYR A 150 9.60 -6.88 -5.80
CA TYR A 150 10.49 -7.45 -4.80
C TYR A 150 9.76 -7.57 -3.47
N PHE A 151 10.24 -8.43 -2.60
CA PHE A 151 9.64 -8.63 -1.29
C PHE A 151 10.68 -8.96 -0.23
N ASN A 152 10.78 -8.09 0.77
CA ASN A 152 11.61 -8.30 1.95
C ASN A 152 10.72 -8.79 3.10
N GLY A 153 10.68 -10.12 3.28
CA GLY A 153 9.84 -10.75 4.31
C GLY A 153 10.21 -10.35 5.73
N ASP A 154 11.49 -10.08 6.02
CA ASP A 154 11.94 -9.68 7.35
C ASP A 154 11.38 -8.29 7.72
N ARG A 155 11.52 -7.31 6.83
CA ARG A 155 10.95 -5.96 7.03
C ARG A 155 9.42 -5.99 7.07
N ALA A 156 8.80 -6.75 6.16
CA ALA A 156 7.36 -6.91 6.13
C ALA A 156 6.84 -7.55 7.43
N GLY A 157 7.57 -8.52 8.00
CA GLY A 157 7.23 -9.17 9.25
C GLY A 157 7.26 -8.25 10.47
N VAL A 158 8.09 -7.21 10.44
CA VAL A 158 8.09 -6.18 11.50
C VAL A 158 6.85 -5.29 11.42
N LEU A 159 6.44 -4.90 10.21
CA LEU A 159 5.31 -3.98 10.01
C LEU A 159 3.95 -4.68 9.97
N PHE A 160 3.90 -5.88 9.39
CA PHE A 160 2.66 -6.61 9.07
C PHE A 160 2.78 -8.11 9.39
N PRO A 161 2.99 -8.48 10.68
CA PRO A 161 3.30 -9.86 11.07
C PRO A 161 2.18 -10.87 10.75
N ASN A 162 0.94 -10.42 10.67
CA ASN A 162 -0.19 -11.29 10.38
C ASN A 162 -0.35 -11.48 8.85
N LEU A 163 -0.15 -10.42 8.06
CA LEU A 163 -0.25 -10.50 6.60
C LEU A 163 0.77 -11.46 6.00
N ILE A 164 2.03 -11.41 6.46
CA ILE A 164 3.08 -12.31 5.95
C ILE A 164 2.81 -13.78 6.25
N ARG A 165 2.01 -14.05 7.27
CA ARG A 165 1.65 -15.42 7.66
C ARG A 165 0.54 -16.00 6.79
N VAL A 166 -0.35 -15.19 6.28
CA VAL A 166 -1.58 -15.64 5.60
C VAL A 166 -1.61 -15.33 4.10
N LEU A 167 -0.91 -14.28 3.64
CA LEU A 167 -0.94 -13.86 2.23
C LEU A 167 0.30 -14.32 1.46
N PRO A 168 0.16 -14.67 0.17
CA PRO A 168 1.29 -14.92 -0.71
C PRO A 168 2.21 -13.69 -0.82
N PRO A 169 3.56 -13.87 -0.75
CA PRO A 169 4.53 -12.79 -0.93
C PRO A 169 4.31 -11.96 -2.20
N MET A 170 3.91 -12.60 -3.29
CA MET A 170 3.62 -11.94 -4.56
C MET A 170 2.48 -10.92 -4.46
N GLN A 171 1.42 -11.21 -3.71
CA GLN A 171 0.32 -10.27 -3.53
C GLN A 171 0.74 -9.05 -2.70
N LEU A 172 1.54 -9.27 -1.65
CA LEU A 172 2.11 -8.18 -0.86
C LEU A 172 3.08 -7.33 -1.69
N ALA A 173 3.94 -7.96 -2.49
CA ALA A 173 4.84 -7.25 -3.41
C ALA A 173 4.08 -6.41 -4.43
N ALA A 174 3.00 -6.93 -5.00
CA ALA A 174 2.16 -6.20 -5.95
C ALA A 174 1.51 -4.98 -5.29
N LEU A 175 0.97 -5.13 -4.07
CA LEU A 175 0.43 -4.00 -3.29
C LEU A 175 1.51 -2.95 -3.02
N LEU A 176 2.67 -3.36 -2.52
CA LEU A 176 3.80 -2.44 -2.25
C LEU A 176 4.29 -1.72 -3.52
N ALA A 177 4.27 -2.39 -4.67
CA ALA A 177 4.66 -1.78 -5.94
C ALA A 177 3.70 -0.66 -6.37
N THR A 178 2.42 -0.70 -6.00
CA THR A 178 1.46 0.34 -6.38
C THR A 178 1.77 1.69 -5.73
N THR A 179 2.19 1.73 -4.45
CA THR A 179 2.57 3.00 -3.83
C THR A 179 3.88 3.54 -4.41
N ARG A 180 4.86 2.67 -4.69
CA ARG A 180 6.09 3.08 -5.36
C ARG A 180 5.82 3.59 -6.77
N LEU A 181 4.91 2.96 -7.52
CA LEU A 181 4.49 3.47 -8.81
C LEU A 181 3.99 4.91 -8.70
N VAL A 182 3.01 5.14 -7.84
CA VAL A 182 2.38 6.46 -7.69
C VAL A 182 3.36 7.47 -7.11
N GLY A 183 4.05 7.13 -6.03
CA GLY A 183 4.89 8.06 -5.29
C GLY A 183 6.22 8.40 -5.96
N MET A 184 6.82 7.46 -6.68
CA MET A 184 8.17 7.62 -7.20
C MET A 184 8.25 7.71 -8.72
N GLU A 185 7.38 6.98 -9.44
CA GLU A 185 7.53 6.78 -10.88
C GLU A 185 6.51 7.60 -11.69
N CYS A 186 5.21 7.44 -11.43
CA CYS A 186 4.15 8.10 -12.19
C CYS A 186 2.85 8.23 -11.38
N PRO A 187 2.40 9.45 -11.10
CA PRO A 187 2.92 10.78 -11.45
C PRO A 187 4.20 11.19 -10.73
N GLY A 188 4.57 10.57 -9.59
CA GLY A 188 5.79 10.87 -8.85
C GLY A 188 5.61 12.00 -7.82
N TYR A 189 6.54 12.97 -7.80
CA TYR A 189 6.72 13.93 -6.72
C TYR A 189 5.45 14.67 -6.26
N HIS A 190 4.58 15.07 -7.17
CA HIS A 190 3.35 15.83 -6.88
C HIS A 190 2.10 14.94 -6.85
N SER A 191 2.27 13.65 -6.63
CA SER A 191 1.17 12.70 -6.60
C SER A 191 0.55 12.53 -5.23
N ILE A 192 -0.72 12.19 -5.24
CA ILE A 192 -1.44 11.64 -4.10
C ILE A 192 -2.20 10.40 -4.53
N TYR A 193 -2.30 9.47 -3.61
CA TYR A 193 -3.13 8.30 -3.80
C TYR A 193 -4.59 8.66 -3.53
N SER A 194 -5.44 8.70 -4.57
CA SER A 194 -6.87 9.00 -4.43
C SER A 194 -7.73 7.75 -4.38
N SER A 195 -7.36 6.73 -5.16
CA SER A 195 -8.07 5.45 -5.16
C SER A 195 -7.18 4.31 -5.63
N LEU A 196 -7.55 3.10 -5.25
CA LEU A 196 -6.94 1.84 -5.67
C LEU A 196 -8.04 0.86 -6.03
N ASN A 197 -7.91 0.18 -7.16
CA ASN A 197 -8.77 -0.94 -7.51
C ASN A 197 -7.90 -2.05 -8.11
N LEU A 198 -7.67 -3.10 -7.33
CA LEU A 198 -6.88 -4.25 -7.72
C LEU A 198 -7.74 -5.50 -7.78
N THR A 199 -7.52 -6.30 -8.83
CA THR A 199 -8.04 -7.65 -8.96
C THR A 199 -6.87 -8.60 -9.17
N PHE A 200 -6.79 -9.64 -8.35
CA PHE A 200 -5.76 -10.66 -8.43
C PHE A 200 -6.25 -11.85 -9.24
N PHE A 201 -5.57 -12.15 -10.34
CA PHE A 201 -5.88 -13.28 -11.20
C PHE A 201 -4.93 -14.44 -10.92
N PRO A 202 -5.46 -15.64 -10.62
CA PRO A 202 -4.66 -16.78 -10.14
C PRO A 202 -3.69 -17.37 -11.19
N ASN A 203 -3.94 -17.14 -12.45
CA ASN A 203 -3.17 -17.75 -13.55
C ASN A 203 -2.11 -16.80 -14.14
N ASN A 204 -1.78 -15.76 -13.41
CA ASN A 204 -0.77 -14.84 -13.89
C ASN A 204 0.63 -15.46 -13.70
N THR A 205 1.11 -16.17 -14.72
CA THR A 205 2.50 -16.62 -14.85
C THR A 205 3.44 -15.45 -15.11
N GLY A 206 2.96 -14.22 -14.84
CA GLY A 206 3.68 -12.97 -15.01
C GLY A 206 4.98 -12.98 -14.24
N GLY A 207 6.00 -12.44 -14.87
CA GLY A 207 7.32 -12.28 -14.28
C GLY A 207 7.30 -11.35 -13.06
N SER A 208 8.46 -11.08 -12.52
CA SER A 208 8.69 -10.21 -11.35
C SER A 208 8.46 -8.71 -11.62
N ASN A 209 7.57 -8.35 -12.54
CA ASN A 209 7.30 -6.96 -12.92
C ASN A 209 5.81 -6.63 -12.93
N LEU A 210 5.49 -5.43 -12.49
CA LEU A 210 4.20 -4.77 -12.68
C LEU A 210 4.29 -3.85 -13.89
N ASN A 211 3.52 -4.12 -14.95
CA ASN A 211 3.42 -3.21 -16.09
C ASN A 211 2.34 -2.18 -15.83
N TYR A 212 2.56 -0.95 -16.26
CA TYR A 212 1.58 0.13 -16.13
C TYR A 212 1.44 0.91 -17.44
N HIS A 213 0.27 1.48 -17.63
CA HIS A 213 -0.08 2.41 -18.69
C HIS A 213 -1.08 3.41 -18.16
N VAL A 214 -0.82 4.70 -18.40
CA VAL A 214 -1.74 5.78 -18.02
C VAL A 214 -2.73 5.99 -19.17
N THR A 215 -4.02 6.12 -18.82
CA THR A 215 -5.14 6.31 -19.76
C THR A 215 -5.90 7.58 -19.45
#